data_fc31f4a1af77858e10565f74071e5c2a
#
_entry.id   fc31f4a1af77858e10565f74071e5c2a
#
_cell.length_a   1.000
_cell.length_b   1.000
_cell.length_c   1.000
_cell.angle_alpha   90.00
_cell.angle_beta   90.00
_cell.angle_gamma   90.00
#
_symmetry.space_group_name_H-M   'P 1'
#
loop_
_entity.id
_entity.type
_entity.pdbx_description
1 polymer ?
#
loop_
_entity_poly.entity_id
_entity_poly.type
_entity_poly.pdbx_seq_one_letter_code
_entity_poly.pdbx_strand_id
1 'polypeptide(L)'
;MSSVVAMLLFVLALAVGWWLGRRSLRPGSWPASADEALRERVRNMHNLLDRHSDDALERLSQGLSLNEETLESHVHVGNLFRRRGDIEKAIQIHQELLDKASANPELSAQISLELARDYIAGGLLGSAEQLLDELMQRDGQAISLEALDELRRIAEREKDWARAVELAARLVGRRPQLKTVLANYYCEQAQERIRAGDRDGARELLKEARRVDPQCVRALLMRLDCELWQRNFQAADASITELCAADAGFLGELLPMLRRRECCAEPEILACLRRLAEAPDASPALLAILAQLDADGQGWRGRLLAKVQQQPSWRGLLDMLGTLGGGRADQELFTHMQPIILGLYRSMPHYRCGNCGFAGRELHWQCPGCHGWNTLRPIAAPQQ
;
A
#
# COMPACT_ATOMS: atom_id res chain seq x y z
N MET A 1 12.03 -11.68 -78.00
CA MET A 1 13.15 -11.90 -77.09
C MET A 1 13.15 -10.93 -75.86
N SER A 2 12.54 -9.75 -75.94
CA SER A 2 12.57 -8.75 -74.80
C SER A 2 11.69 -9.13 -73.65
N SER A 3 10.53 -9.81 -73.84
CA SER A 3 9.62 -10.15 -72.72
C SER A 3 10.14 -11.29 -71.81
N VAL A 4 10.87 -12.24 -72.35
CA VAL A 4 11.47 -13.34 -71.56
C VAL A 4 12.61 -12.84 -70.70
N VAL A 5 13.44 -11.91 -71.25
CA VAL A 5 14.52 -11.29 -70.47
C VAL A 5 13.98 -10.42 -69.31
N ALA A 6 12.88 -9.68 -69.55
CA ALA A 6 12.24 -8.87 -68.50
C ALA A 6 11.63 -9.77 -67.39
N MET A 7 11.05 -10.87 -67.75
CA MET A 7 10.50 -11.84 -66.79
C MET A 7 11.59 -12.51 -65.95
N LEU A 8 12.73 -12.86 -66.56
CA LEU A 8 13.89 -13.40 -65.84
C LEU A 8 14.52 -12.40 -64.88
N LEU A 9 14.61 -11.13 -65.26
CA LEU A 9 15.09 -10.07 -64.39
C LEU A 9 14.16 -9.80 -63.21
N PHE A 10 12.83 -9.88 -63.44
CA PHE A 10 11.84 -9.72 -62.37
C PHE A 10 11.90 -10.88 -61.35
N VAL A 11 12.02 -12.12 -61.81
CA VAL A 11 12.17 -13.30 -60.92
C VAL A 11 13.50 -13.21 -60.17
N LEU A 12 14.58 -12.76 -60.83
CA LEU A 12 15.86 -12.56 -60.15
C LEU A 12 15.78 -11.47 -59.07
N ALA A 13 15.10 -10.34 -59.34
CA ALA A 13 14.87 -9.28 -58.38
C ALA A 13 14.04 -9.73 -57.17
N LEU A 14 13.00 -10.55 -57.40
CA LEU A 14 12.20 -11.16 -56.31
C LEU A 14 13.04 -12.14 -55.47
N ALA A 15 13.85 -12.99 -56.13
CA ALA A 15 14.72 -13.96 -55.45
C ALA A 15 15.79 -13.23 -54.58
N VAL A 16 16.40 -12.16 -55.10
CA VAL A 16 17.37 -11.34 -54.40
C VAL A 16 16.69 -10.57 -53.25
N GLY A 17 15.52 -9.99 -53.48
CA GLY A 17 14.74 -9.31 -52.46
C GLY A 17 14.32 -10.26 -51.32
N TRP A 18 13.86 -11.46 -51.67
CA TRP A 18 13.51 -12.51 -50.70
C TRP A 18 14.75 -13.00 -49.92
N TRP A 19 15.90 -13.17 -50.57
CA TRP A 19 17.14 -13.60 -49.95
C TRP A 19 17.70 -12.50 -49.00
N LEU A 20 17.67 -11.26 -49.44
CA LEU A 20 18.06 -10.09 -48.59
C LEU A 20 17.09 -9.91 -47.43
N GLY A 21 15.78 -10.03 -47.62
CA GLY A 21 14.76 -9.99 -46.59
C GLY A 21 14.94 -11.09 -45.55
N ARG A 22 15.23 -12.31 -46.01
CA ARG A 22 15.46 -13.47 -45.12
C ARG A 22 16.81 -13.38 -44.38
N ARG A 23 17.77 -12.64 -44.92
CA ARG A 23 19.07 -12.39 -44.27
C ARG A 23 18.98 -11.19 -43.26
N SER A 24 18.10 -10.23 -43.52
CA SER A 24 17.78 -9.15 -42.56
C SER A 24 16.80 -9.59 -41.47
N LEU A 25 16.00 -10.65 -41.71
CA LEU A 25 15.11 -11.29 -40.75
C LEU A 25 15.78 -12.46 -39.99
N ARG A 26 17.11 -12.52 -39.93
CA ARG A 26 17.68 -13.22 -38.77
C ARG A 26 17.15 -12.52 -37.54
N PRO A 27 16.66 -13.23 -36.52
CA PRO A 27 16.38 -12.66 -35.21
C PRO A 27 17.73 -12.29 -34.59
N GLY A 28 18.37 -11.26 -35.14
CA GLY A 28 19.38 -10.49 -34.50
C GLY A 28 18.59 -9.62 -33.56
N SER A 29 18.61 -10.00 -32.31
CA SER A 29 18.38 -9.13 -31.14
C SER A 29 17.87 -7.73 -31.55
N TRP A 30 16.56 -7.56 -31.52
CA TRP A 30 16.03 -6.24 -31.23
C TRP A 30 16.82 -5.76 -30.03
N PRO A 31 17.34 -4.52 -30.01
CA PRO A 31 17.95 -4.01 -28.82
C PRO A 31 16.88 -4.14 -27.74
N ALA A 32 17.17 -5.01 -26.76
CA ALA A 32 16.37 -5.11 -25.55
C ALA A 32 16.09 -3.67 -25.16
N SER A 33 14.84 -3.32 -24.91
CA SER A 33 14.50 -1.97 -24.49
C SER A 33 15.52 -1.56 -23.43
N ALA A 34 15.92 -0.30 -23.38
CA ALA A 34 16.91 0.16 -22.39
C ALA A 34 16.57 -0.32 -20.98
N ASP A 35 15.29 -0.53 -20.72
CA ASP A 35 14.70 -1.13 -19.52
C ASP A 35 15.05 -2.62 -19.35
N GLU A 36 15.09 -3.40 -20.41
CA GLU A 36 15.37 -4.85 -20.36
C GLU A 36 16.87 -5.10 -20.21
N ALA A 37 17.69 -4.29 -20.87
CA ALA A 37 19.15 -4.28 -20.71
C ALA A 37 19.54 -3.77 -19.28
N LEU A 38 18.82 -2.80 -18.74
CA LEU A 38 18.99 -2.34 -17.36
C LEU A 38 18.58 -3.40 -16.35
N ARG A 39 17.43 -4.07 -16.55
CA ARG A 39 16.97 -5.19 -15.70
C ARG A 39 17.92 -6.38 -15.75
N GLU A 40 18.48 -6.69 -16.91
CA GLU A 40 19.46 -7.76 -17.06
C GLU A 40 20.80 -7.39 -16.40
N ARG A 41 21.23 -6.13 -16.52
CA ARG A 41 22.41 -5.62 -15.79
C ARG A 41 22.20 -5.63 -14.29
N VAL A 42 21.02 -5.20 -13.80
CA VAL A 42 20.67 -5.24 -12.38
C VAL A 42 20.60 -6.68 -11.89
N ARG A 43 20.01 -7.60 -12.68
CA ARG A 43 19.95 -9.03 -12.35
C ARG A 43 21.32 -9.67 -12.35
N ASN A 44 22.18 -9.33 -13.31
CA ASN A 44 23.56 -9.82 -13.37
C ASN A 44 24.42 -9.23 -12.26
N MET A 45 24.22 -7.96 -11.90
CA MET A 45 24.84 -7.32 -10.75
C MET A 45 24.35 -7.93 -9.43
N HIS A 46 23.06 -8.26 -9.34
CA HIS A 46 22.49 -8.97 -8.20
C HIS A 46 23.06 -10.39 -8.07
N ASN A 47 23.16 -11.13 -9.18
CA ASN A 47 23.77 -12.47 -9.22
C ASN A 47 25.29 -12.46 -8.94
N LEU A 48 26.00 -11.41 -9.33
CA LEU A 48 27.41 -11.21 -9.02
C LEU A 48 27.61 -10.84 -7.54
N LEU A 49 26.70 -10.05 -6.99
CA LEU A 49 26.66 -9.75 -5.56
C LEU A 49 26.30 -10.98 -4.72
N ASP A 50 25.37 -11.83 -5.19
CA ASP A 50 24.96 -13.05 -4.46
C ASP A 50 26.00 -14.20 -4.49
N ARG A 51 26.79 -14.31 -5.56
CA ARG A 51 27.72 -15.44 -5.73
C ARG A 51 29.15 -15.22 -5.25
N HIS A 52 29.60 -13.96 -5.16
CA HIS A 52 30.98 -13.62 -4.77
C HIS A 52 31.05 -12.59 -3.62
N SER A 53 29.91 -12.25 -3.03
CA SER A 53 29.86 -11.15 -2.07
C SER A 53 30.34 -11.56 -0.67
N ASP A 54 30.25 -12.83 -0.30
CA ASP A 54 30.66 -13.30 1.03
C ASP A 54 32.17 -13.12 1.22
N ASP A 55 32.94 -13.64 0.29
CA ASP A 55 34.42 -13.51 0.24
C ASP A 55 34.85 -12.05 0.03
N ALA A 56 34.13 -11.27 -0.78
CA ALA A 56 34.48 -9.88 -1.08
C ALA A 56 34.23 -8.94 0.10
N LEU A 57 33.09 -9.07 0.80
CA LEU A 57 32.77 -8.28 1.99
C LEU A 57 33.69 -8.67 3.17
N GLU A 58 33.98 -9.96 3.31
CA GLU A 58 34.89 -10.44 4.34
C GLU A 58 36.33 -9.99 4.10
N ARG A 59 36.80 -10.01 2.85
CA ARG A 59 38.10 -9.44 2.46
C ARG A 59 38.14 -7.93 2.61
N LEU A 60 37.02 -7.22 2.35
CA LEU A 60 36.92 -5.79 2.55
C LEU A 60 36.97 -5.43 4.04
N SER A 61 36.30 -6.21 4.89
CA SER A 61 36.36 -6.04 6.35
C SER A 61 37.75 -6.34 6.94
N GLN A 62 38.44 -7.33 6.39
CA GLN A 62 39.80 -7.71 6.81
C GLN A 62 40.92 -6.85 6.21
N GLY A 63 40.67 -6.27 5.01
CA GLY A 63 41.67 -5.49 4.27
C GLY A 63 41.71 -4.00 4.62
N LEU A 64 40.67 -3.48 5.23
CA LEU A 64 40.61 -2.11 5.71
C LEU A 64 41.21 -2.04 7.11
N SER A 65 42.40 -1.45 7.25
CA SER A 65 42.95 -1.15 8.57
C SER A 65 41.99 -0.19 9.32
N LEU A 66 41.60 -0.54 10.52
CA LEU A 66 40.72 0.24 11.40
C LEU A 66 41.48 1.47 11.94
N ASN A 67 41.45 2.57 11.16
CA ASN A 67 41.99 3.89 11.51
C ASN A 67 40.80 4.88 11.61
N GLU A 68 41.01 6.02 12.26
CA GLU A 68 39.97 7.07 12.34
C GLU A 68 39.41 7.46 10.98
N GLU A 69 40.25 7.49 9.93
CA GLU A 69 39.83 7.82 8.55
C GLU A 69 38.96 6.75 7.88
N THR A 70 38.98 5.50 8.39
CA THR A 70 38.25 4.35 7.79
C THR A 70 37.02 3.95 8.60
N LEU A 71 36.77 4.55 9.77
CA LEU A 71 35.64 4.22 10.64
C LEU A 71 34.29 4.34 9.93
N GLU A 72 34.05 5.43 9.18
CA GLU A 72 32.81 5.60 8.40
C GLU A 72 32.63 4.50 7.35
N SER A 73 33.71 4.08 6.69
CA SER A 73 33.67 2.99 5.73
C SER A 73 33.26 1.66 6.37
N HIS A 74 33.72 1.40 7.60
CA HIS A 74 33.34 0.19 8.34
C HIS A 74 31.89 0.24 8.82
N VAL A 75 31.32 1.41 9.16
CA VAL A 75 29.87 1.57 9.41
C VAL A 75 29.08 1.14 8.18
N HIS A 76 29.49 1.55 6.99
CA HIS A 76 28.83 1.09 5.75
C HIS A 76 28.95 -0.42 5.52
N VAL A 77 30.08 -1.02 5.88
CA VAL A 77 30.27 -2.49 5.82
C VAL A 77 29.31 -3.19 6.78
N GLY A 78 29.19 -2.74 8.03
CA GLY A 78 28.19 -3.25 8.98
C GLY A 78 26.75 -3.14 8.44
N ASN A 79 26.41 -2.01 7.85
CA ASN A 79 25.11 -1.80 7.21
C ASN A 79 24.85 -2.77 6.03
N LEU A 80 25.89 -3.15 5.28
CA LEU A 80 25.76 -4.15 4.21
C LEU A 80 25.49 -5.55 4.81
N PHE A 81 26.17 -5.96 5.89
CA PHE A 81 25.88 -7.22 6.58
C PHE A 81 24.43 -7.26 7.10
N ARG A 82 23.93 -6.17 7.72
CA ARG A 82 22.53 -6.06 8.14
C ARG A 82 21.56 -6.26 6.97
N ARG A 83 21.80 -5.59 5.84
CA ARG A 83 20.95 -5.71 4.63
C ARG A 83 20.93 -7.11 4.04
N ARG A 84 21.98 -7.89 4.22
CA ARG A 84 22.08 -9.30 3.81
C ARG A 84 21.39 -10.25 4.77
N GLY A 85 21.07 -9.80 5.97
CA GLY A 85 20.53 -10.64 7.03
C GLY A 85 21.56 -11.23 7.98
N ASP A 86 22.87 -10.95 7.78
CA ASP A 86 23.97 -11.32 8.67
C ASP A 86 24.02 -10.38 9.89
N ILE A 87 22.98 -10.43 10.71
CA ILE A 87 22.75 -9.47 11.80
C ILE A 87 23.83 -9.60 12.88
N GLU A 88 24.25 -10.82 13.18
CA GLU A 88 25.31 -11.07 14.20
C GLU A 88 26.63 -10.39 13.83
N LYS A 89 27.06 -10.49 12.56
CA LYS A 89 28.26 -9.81 12.06
C LYS A 89 28.09 -8.29 12.06
N ALA A 90 26.91 -7.78 11.70
CA ALA A 90 26.64 -6.35 11.74
C ALA A 90 26.77 -5.81 13.17
N ILE A 91 26.16 -6.48 14.15
CA ILE A 91 26.26 -6.14 15.58
C ILE A 91 27.72 -6.14 16.03
N GLN A 92 28.47 -7.20 15.72
CA GLN A 92 29.87 -7.29 16.11
C GLN A 92 30.70 -6.12 15.55
N ILE A 93 30.55 -5.82 14.25
CA ILE A 93 31.27 -4.72 13.61
C ILE A 93 30.93 -3.38 14.29
N HIS A 94 29.64 -3.08 14.48
CA HIS A 94 29.25 -1.80 15.06
C HIS A 94 29.64 -1.67 16.53
N GLN A 95 29.66 -2.77 17.31
CA GLN A 95 30.18 -2.79 18.69
C GLN A 95 31.68 -2.47 18.71
N GLU A 96 32.49 -3.14 17.87
CA GLU A 96 33.93 -2.89 17.77
C GLU A 96 34.24 -1.45 17.35
N LEU A 97 33.43 -0.87 16.46
CA LEU A 97 33.55 0.51 16.04
C LEU A 97 33.17 1.50 17.15
N LEU A 98 32.15 1.19 17.94
CA LEU A 98 31.72 2.04 19.05
C LEU A 98 32.80 2.19 20.12
N ASP A 99 33.48 1.09 20.45
CA ASP A 99 34.60 1.10 21.38
C ASP A 99 35.75 2.01 20.91
N LYS A 100 36.01 2.06 19.60
CA LYS A 100 37.10 2.86 19.00
C LYS A 100 36.68 4.31 18.72
N ALA A 101 35.39 4.58 18.55
CA ALA A 101 34.86 5.91 18.28
C ALA A 101 34.64 6.75 19.54
N SER A 102 35.06 6.30 20.71
CA SER A 102 34.83 6.96 22.00
C SER A 102 35.38 8.39 22.08
N ALA A 103 36.41 8.73 21.30
CA ALA A 103 36.99 10.07 21.21
C ALA A 103 36.15 11.07 20.37
N ASN A 104 35.24 10.58 19.50
CA ASN A 104 34.39 11.41 18.65
C ASN A 104 32.91 11.21 19.00
N PRO A 105 32.28 12.13 19.75
CA PRO A 105 30.90 11.97 20.22
C PRO A 105 29.86 11.88 19.10
N GLU A 106 30.07 12.59 17.99
CA GLU A 106 29.14 12.60 16.84
C GLU A 106 29.17 11.25 16.10
N LEU A 107 30.36 10.75 15.80
CA LEU A 107 30.55 9.44 15.17
C LEU A 107 30.07 8.31 16.10
N SER A 108 30.35 8.40 17.39
CA SER A 108 29.86 7.45 18.40
C SER A 108 28.34 7.40 18.43
N ALA A 109 27.66 8.54 18.35
CA ALA A 109 26.20 8.61 18.31
C ALA A 109 25.64 8.00 17.00
N GLN A 110 26.29 8.25 15.88
CA GLN A 110 25.90 7.64 14.58
C GLN A 110 26.06 6.10 14.62
N ILE A 111 27.19 5.58 15.13
CA ILE A 111 27.42 4.14 15.27
C ILE A 111 26.41 3.53 16.25
N SER A 112 26.11 4.19 17.35
CA SER A 112 25.09 3.73 18.31
C SER A 112 23.70 3.62 17.65
N LEU A 113 23.35 4.56 16.78
CA LEU A 113 22.08 4.50 16.02
C LEU A 113 22.06 3.30 15.04
N GLU A 114 23.18 3.04 14.34
CA GLU A 114 23.27 1.88 13.44
C GLU A 114 23.26 0.55 14.22
N LEU A 115 23.90 0.49 15.38
CA LEU A 115 23.83 -0.67 16.29
C LEU A 115 22.40 -0.90 16.81
N ALA A 116 21.67 0.15 17.15
CA ALA A 116 20.26 0.04 17.53
C ALA A 116 19.41 -0.53 16.37
N ARG A 117 19.70 -0.12 15.13
CA ARG A 117 19.07 -0.69 13.92
C ARG A 117 19.39 -2.16 13.72
N ASP A 118 20.63 -2.58 14.06
CA ASP A 118 20.99 -4.01 14.01
C ASP A 118 20.20 -4.81 15.07
N TYR A 119 20.09 -4.29 16.30
CA TYR A 119 19.28 -4.90 17.35
C TYR A 119 17.81 -5.02 16.94
N ILE A 120 17.23 -3.98 16.30
CA ILE A 120 15.86 -4.03 15.75
C ILE A 120 15.73 -5.12 14.69
N ALA A 121 16.71 -5.23 13.78
CA ALA A 121 16.73 -6.24 12.74
C ALA A 121 16.88 -7.66 13.32
N GLY A 122 17.65 -7.82 14.39
CA GLY A 122 17.82 -9.07 15.14
C GLY A 122 16.66 -9.40 16.10
N GLY A 123 15.66 -8.51 16.24
CA GLY A 123 14.54 -8.71 17.15
C GLY A 123 14.86 -8.43 18.64
N LEU A 124 16.02 -7.87 18.92
CA LEU A 124 16.49 -7.52 20.27
C LEU A 124 15.95 -6.13 20.66
N LEU A 125 14.60 -6.00 20.70
CA LEU A 125 13.93 -4.70 20.83
C LEU A 125 14.29 -3.97 22.13
N GLY A 126 14.36 -4.68 23.26
CA GLY A 126 14.73 -4.07 24.54
C GLY A 126 16.13 -3.46 24.56
N SER A 127 17.12 -4.14 23.95
CA SER A 127 18.49 -3.59 23.81
C SER A 127 18.53 -2.39 22.87
N ALA A 128 17.73 -2.42 21.80
CA ALA A 128 17.58 -1.29 20.89
C ALA A 128 16.97 -0.07 21.60
N GLU A 129 15.90 -0.25 22.37
CA GLU A 129 15.24 0.81 23.11
C GLU A 129 16.19 1.49 24.09
N GLN A 130 16.90 0.69 24.90
CA GLN A 130 17.87 1.23 25.87
C GLN A 130 18.91 2.12 25.17
N LEU A 131 19.48 1.65 24.05
CA LEU A 131 20.49 2.40 23.31
C LEU A 131 19.93 3.67 22.66
N LEU A 132 18.69 3.60 22.15
CA LEU A 132 18.00 4.76 21.57
C LEU A 132 17.62 5.80 22.64
N ASP A 133 17.18 5.36 23.82
CA ASP A 133 16.87 6.26 24.94
C ASP A 133 18.14 6.96 25.45
N GLU A 134 19.29 6.28 25.49
CA GLU A 134 20.58 6.90 25.78
C GLU A 134 20.95 7.98 24.74
N LEU A 135 20.71 7.69 23.44
CA LEU A 135 20.93 8.66 22.36
C LEU A 135 20.01 9.89 22.48
N MET A 136 18.79 9.71 22.94
CA MET A 136 17.83 10.81 23.16
C MET A 136 18.26 11.77 24.28
N GLN A 137 19.08 11.31 25.22
CA GLN A 137 19.60 12.13 26.33
C GLN A 137 20.86 12.93 25.93
N ARG A 138 21.48 12.59 24.80
CA ARG A 138 22.66 13.30 24.29
C ARG A 138 22.23 14.51 23.43
N ASP A 139 22.98 15.60 23.53
CA ASP A 139 22.73 16.83 22.77
C ASP A 139 23.10 16.64 21.28
N GLY A 140 22.10 16.35 20.45
CA GLY A 140 22.29 16.22 19.00
C GLY A 140 20.93 16.13 18.26
N GLN A 141 20.40 17.26 17.79
CA GLN A 141 19.03 17.34 17.25
C GLN A 141 18.74 16.39 16.07
N ALA A 142 19.69 16.16 15.15
CA ALA A 142 19.46 15.32 13.98
C ALA A 142 19.38 13.83 14.37
N ILE A 143 20.33 13.34 15.15
CA ILE A 143 20.41 11.94 15.60
C ILE A 143 19.24 11.64 16.54
N SER A 144 18.86 12.58 17.40
CA SER A 144 17.69 12.45 18.28
C SER A 144 16.39 12.27 17.50
N LEU A 145 16.20 12.93 16.35
CA LEU A 145 15.03 12.75 15.50
C LEU A 145 14.98 11.36 14.85
N GLU A 146 16.15 10.81 14.47
CA GLU A 146 16.23 9.46 13.93
C GLU A 146 16.00 8.40 15.02
N ALA A 147 16.62 8.56 16.19
CA ALA A 147 16.39 7.70 17.33
C ALA A 147 14.90 7.69 17.75
N LEU A 148 14.27 8.86 17.77
CA LEU A 148 12.83 8.99 18.06
C LEU A 148 11.97 8.25 17.03
N ASP A 149 12.34 8.26 15.74
CA ASP A 149 11.61 7.52 14.69
C ASP A 149 11.82 6.01 14.82
N GLU A 150 13.00 5.55 15.19
CA GLU A 150 13.22 4.12 15.46
C GLU A 150 12.44 3.64 16.71
N LEU A 151 12.41 4.42 17.79
CA LEU A 151 11.55 4.13 18.97
C LEU A 151 10.06 4.06 18.60
N ARG A 152 9.59 4.99 17.77
CA ARG A 152 8.22 4.94 17.23
C ARG A 152 7.95 3.64 16.46
N ARG A 153 8.91 3.18 15.63
CA ARG A 153 8.80 1.91 14.87
C ARG A 153 8.80 0.70 15.79
N ILE A 154 9.55 0.73 16.88
CA ILE A 154 9.51 -0.33 17.89
C ILE A 154 8.12 -0.36 18.53
N ALA A 155 7.61 0.75 19.02
CA ALA A 155 6.26 0.85 19.60
C ALA A 155 5.16 0.37 18.60
N GLU A 156 5.30 0.68 17.31
CA GLU A 156 4.40 0.19 16.24
C GLU A 156 4.47 -1.35 16.12
N ARG A 157 5.67 -1.94 16.15
CA ARG A 157 5.85 -3.40 16.07
C ARG A 157 5.28 -4.13 17.29
N GLU A 158 5.42 -3.53 18.48
CA GLU A 158 4.88 -4.05 19.73
C GLU A 158 3.39 -3.75 19.90
N LYS A 159 2.81 -2.96 18.99
CA LYS A 159 1.42 -2.48 19.04
C LYS A 159 1.13 -1.66 20.30
N ASP A 160 2.13 -1.04 20.88
CA ASP A 160 1.94 -0.03 21.92
C ASP A 160 1.53 1.30 21.26
N TRP A 161 0.24 1.37 20.94
CA TRP A 161 -0.31 2.51 20.21
C TRP A 161 -0.29 3.80 21.01
N ALA A 162 -0.31 3.72 22.34
CA ALA A 162 -0.22 4.88 23.21
C ALA A 162 1.15 5.55 23.07
N ARG A 163 2.20 4.76 23.21
CA ARG A 163 3.58 5.20 23.02
C ARG A 163 3.86 5.62 21.58
N ALA A 164 3.35 4.87 20.61
CA ALA A 164 3.49 5.20 19.18
C ALA A 164 2.89 6.58 18.83
N VAL A 165 1.71 6.92 19.39
CA VAL A 165 1.08 8.24 19.24
C VAL A 165 1.93 9.34 19.85
N GLU A 166 2.44 9.16 21.08
CA GLU A 166 3.29 10.15 21.74
C GLU A 166 4.54 10.45 20.90
N LEU A 167 5.25 9.41 20.49
CA LEU A 167 6.49 9.54 19.72
C LEU A 167 6.23 10.17 18.34
N ALA A 168 5.17 9.72 17.64
CA ALA A 168 4.79 10.28 16.34
C ALA A 168 4.38 11.76 16.46
N ALA A 169 3.65 12.15 17.50
CA ALA A 169 3.23 13.54 17.72
C ALA A 169 4.44 14.49 17.87
N ARG A 170 5.50 14.04 18.53
CA ARG A 170 6.77 14.80 18.65
C ARG A 170 7.47 14.97 17.30
N LEU A 171 7.34 13.98 16.40
CA LEU A 171 7.99 13.98 15.08
C LEU A 171 7.24 14.79 14.02
N VAL A 172 5.91 14.85 14.08
CA VAL A 172 5.06 15.44 13.01
C VAL A 172 5.43 16.90 12.70
N GLY A 173 5.86 17.68 13.69
CA GLY A 173 6.31 19.06 13.50
C GLY A 173 7.53 19.20 12.57
N ARG A 174 8.42 18.20 12.55
CA ARG A 174 9.62 18.15 11.72
C ARG A 174 9.46 17.26 10.50
N ARG A 175 8.57 16.27 10.55
CA ARG A 175 8.28 15.29 9.49
C ARG A 175 6.77 15.25 9.19
N PRO A 176 6.22 16.22 8.45
CA PRO A 176 4.77 16.32 8.17
C PRO A 176 4.17 15.09 7.49
N GLN A 177 4.97 14.30 6.78
CA GLN A 177 4.57 13.04 6.17
C GLN A 177 4.11 11.99 7.19
N LEU A 178 4.46 12.13 8.47
CA LEU A 178 4.01 11.24 9.54
C LEU A 178 2.58 11.55 10.03
N LYS A 179 1.91 12.60 9.53
CA LYS A 179 0.51 12.90 9.87
C LYS A 179 -0.40 11.71 9.58
N THR A 180 -0.26 11.09 8.41
CA THR A 180 -1.05 9.91 8.03
C THR A 180 -0.76 8.72 8.94
N VAL A 181 0.50 8.54 9.35
CA VAL A 181 0.89 7.47 10.30
C VAL A 181 0.26 7.73 11.66
N LEU A 182 0.39 8.94 12.19
CA LEU A 182 -0.18 9.34 13.48
C LEU A 182 -1.71 9.20 13.50
N ALA A 183 -2.40 9.60 12.43
CA ALA A 183 -3.84 9.43 12.31
C ALA A 183 -4.26 7.94 12.36
N ASN A 184 -3.47 7.05 11.74
CA ASN A 184 -3.73 5.61 11.82
C ASN A 184 -3.44 5.02 13.20
N TYR A 185 -2.47 5.53 13.96
CA TYR A 185 -2.26 5.11 15.35
C TYR A 185 -3.44 5.48 16.24
N TYR A 186 -4.03 6.66 16.06
CA TYR A 186 -5.30 7.01 16.73
C TYR A 186 -6.44 6.05 16.31
N CYS A 187 -6.50 5.60 15.05
CA CYS A 187 -7.46 4.61 14.62
C CYS A 187 -7.23 3.24 15.28
N GLU A 188 -5.98 2.82 15.47
CA GLU A 188 -5.67 1.59 16.21
C GLU A 188 -6.12 1.68 17.68
N GLN A 189 -5.79 2.77 18.37
CA GLN A 189 -6.30 3.00 19.74
C GLN A 189 -7.83 3.01 19.79
N ALA A 190 -8.49 3.66 18.82
CA ALA A 190 -9.94 3.66 18.73
C ALA A 190 -10.49 2.23 18.53
N GLN A 191 -9.82 1.40 17.74
CA GLN A 191 -10.19 0.00 17.54
C GLN A 191 -10.09 -0.81 18.83
N GLU A 192 -9.08 -0.56 19.67
CA GLU A 192 -8.95 -1.17 20.99
C GLU A 192 -10.08 -0.73 21.93
N ARG A 193 -10.43 0.56 21.94
CA ARG A 193 -11.55 1.10 22.71
C ARG A 193 -12.88 0.48 22.27
N ILE A 194 -13.10 0.34 20.95
CA ILE A 194 -14.30 -0.35 20.42
C ILE A 194 -14.38 -1.79 20.91
N ARG A 195 -13.26 -2.53 20.90
CA ARG A 195 -13.20 -3.91 21.40
C ARG A 195 -13.48 -3.99 22.90
N ALA A 196 -13.05 -2.99 23.67
CA ALA A 196 -13.33 -2.87 25.09
C ALA A 196 -14.76 -2.37 25.41
N GLY A 197 -15.56 -2.02 24.37
CA GLY A 197 -16.92 -1.49 24.55
C GLY A 197 -17.00 0.03 24.75
N ASP A 198 -15.88 0.73 24.87
CA ASP A 198 -15.79 2.17 25.04
C ASP A 198 -15.86 2.90 23.69
N ARG A 199 -17.07 3.10 23.18
CA ARG A 199 -17.30 3.74 21.88
C ARG A 199 -17.21 5.27 21.93
N ASP A 200 -17.48 5.84 23.08
CA ASP A 200 -17.36 7.31 23.24
C ASP A 200 -15.90 7.70 23.28
N GLY A 201 -15.06 6.97 24.02
CA GLY A 201 -13.60 7.14 23.97
C GLY A 201 -13.03 6.90 22.55
N ALA A 202 -13.54 5.90 21.84
CA ALA A 202 -13.14 5.65 20.46
C ALA A 202 -13.48 6.83 19.54
N ARG A 203 -14.68 7.43 19.70
CA ARG A 203 -15.12 8.58 18.89
C ARG A 203 -14.20 9.80 19.07
N GLU A 204 -13.75 10.07 20.28
CA GLU A 204 -12.80 11.17 20.52
C GLU A 204 -11.44 10.92 19.85
N LEU A 205 -10.94 9.69 19.91
CA LEU A 205 -9.71 9.31 19.18
C LEU A 205 -9.86 9.43 17.66
N LEU A 206 -11.02 9.08 17.10
CA LEU A 206 -11.31 9.22 15.68
C LEU A 206 -11.42 10.70 15.25
N LYS A 207 -11.91 11.59 16.12
CA LYS A 207 -11.86 13.04 15.90
C LYS A 207 -10.42 13.54 15.85
N GLU A 208 -9.57 13.08 16.79
CA GLU A 208 -8.14 13.43 16.77
C GLU A 208 -7.43 12.91 15.49
N ALA A 209 -7.73 11.69 15.07
CA ALA A 209 -7.21 11.17 13.81
C ALA A 209 -7.55 12.10 12.62
N ARG A 210 -8.80 12.55 12.53
CA ARG A 210 -9.26 13.48 11.49
C ARG A 210 -8.69 14.90 11.64
N ARG A 211 -8.43 15.36 12.86
CA ARG A 211 -7.77 16.64 13.11
C ARG A 211 -6.33 16.64 12.60
N VAL A 212 -5.63 15.53 12.77
CA VAL A 212 -4.24 15.36 12.32
C VAL A 212 -4.16 15.16 10.80
N ASP A 213 -5.00 14.27 10.25
CA ASP A 213 -5.08 14.00 8.82
C ASP A 213 -6.55 14.05 8.34
N PRO A 214 -7.00 15.19 7.79
CA PRO A 214 -8.34 15.34 7.23
C PRO A 214 -8.69 14.36 6.11
N GLN A 215 -7.73 13.71 5.49
CA GLN A 215 -7.91 12.71 4.43
C GLN A 215 -7.95 11.27 4.96
N CYS A 216 -7.94 11.06 6.28
CA CYS A 216 -7.97 9.72 6.86
C CYS A 216 -9.34 9.06 6.68
N VAL A 217 -9.52 8.33 5.58
CA VAL A 217 -10.78 7.59 5.26
C VAL A 217 -11.06 6.51 6.29
N ARG A 218 -10.03 5.86 6.84
CA ARG A 218 -10.19 4.85 7.90
C ARG A 218 -10.95 5.41 9.09
N ALA A 219 -10.58 6.59 9.56
CA ALA A 219 -11.25 7.25 10.69
C ALA A 219 -12.73 7.57 10.38
N LEU A 220 -13.05 7.95 9.13
CA LEU A 220 -14.43 8.15 8.69
C LEU A 220 -15.26 6.87 8.75
N LEU A 221 -14.73 5.77 8.18
CA LEU A 221 -15.41 4.48 8.18
C LEU A 221 -15.63 3.95 9.60
N MET A 222 -14.63 4.06 10.47
CA MET A 222 -14.75 3.63 11.86
C MET A 222 -15.76 4.50 12.64
N ARG A 223 -15.77 5.82 12.41
CA ARG A 223 -16.76 6.73 13.00
C ARG A 223 -18.17 6.37 12.56
N LEU A 224 -18.37 6.18 11.26
CA LEU A 224 -19.65 5.75 10.70
C LEU A 224 -20.13 4.42 11.31
N ASP A 225 -19.25 3.43 11.47
CA ASP A 225 -19.61 2.15 12.09
C ASP A 225 -20.07 2.31 13.55
N CYS A 226 -19.45 3.23 14.30
CA CYS A 226 -19.89 3.58 15.66
C CYS A 226 -21.25 4.28 15.66
N GLU A 227 -21.49 5.23 14.76
CA GLU A 227 -22.75 5.97 14.64
C GLU A 227 -23.91 5.06 14.26
N LEU A 228 -23.72 4.16 13.30
CA LEU A 228 -24.72 3.15 12.91
C LEU A 228 -25.01 2.17 14.07
N TRP A 229 -24.02 1.76 14.83
CA TRP A 229 -24.23 0.91 15.99
C TRP A 229 -25.06 1.60 17.07
N GLN A 230 -24.85 2.90 17.29
CA GLN A 230 -25.60 3.71 18.26
C GLN A 230 -26.96 4.16 17.73
N ARG A 231 -27.33 3.81 16.49
CA ARG A 231 -28.54 4.28 15.82
C ARG A 231 -28.60 5.81 15.70
N ASN A 232 -27.46 6.50 15.67
CA ASN A 232 -27.38 7.94 15.45
C ASN A 232 -27.35 8.26 13.95
N PHE A 233 -28.51 8.18 13.29
CA PHE A 233 -28.59 8.30 11.84
C PHE A 233 -28.30 9.71 11.32
N GLN A 234 -28.53 10.75 12.13
CA GLN A 234 -28.16 12.11 11.77
C GLN A 234 -26.63 12.27 11.65
N ALA A 235 -25.87 11.72 12.60
CA ALA A 235 -24.42 11.73 12.53
C ALA A 235 -23.89 10.82 11.40
N ALA A 236 -24.56 9.67 11.18
CA ALA A 236 -24.23 8.76 10.09
C ALA A 236 -24.43 9.41 8.71
N ASP A 237 -25.51 10.20 8.49
CA ASP A 237 -25.71 11.00 7.26
C ASP A 237 -24.50 11.93 7.00
N ALA A 238 -24.10 12.68 8.01
CA ALA A 238 -22.93 13.56 7.88
C ALA A 238 -21.65 12.78 7.52
N SER A 239 -21.43 11.61 8.15
CA SER A 239 -20.27 10.75 7.89
C SER A 239 -20.29 10.14 6.49
N ILE A 240 -21.47 9.71 5.99
CA ILE A 240 -21.62 9.18 4.61
C ILE A 240 -21.37 10.30 3.60
N THR A 241 -21.90 11.49 3.84
CA THR A 241 -21.68 12.65 2.97
C THR A 241 -20.19 13.02 2.89
N GLU A 242 -19.51 13.03 4.04
CA GLU A 242 -18.08 13.30 4.11
C GLU A 242 -17.25 12.20 3.42
N LEU A 243 -17.64 10.93 3.53
CA LEU A 243 -16.99 9.81 2.84
C LEU A 243 -17.11 9.94 1.32
N CYS A 244 -18.30 10.29 0.82
CA CYS A 244 -18.51 10.54 -0.61
C CYS A 244 -17.61 11.65 -1.15
N ALA A 245 -17.42 12.71 -0.38
CA ALA A 245 -16.58 13.84 -0.75
C ALA A 245 -15.08 13.54 -0.64
N ALA A 246 -14.67 12.73 0.34
CA ALA A 246 -13.26 12.41 0.59
C ALA A 246 -12.71 11.39 -0.41
N ASP A 247 -13.38 10.23 -0.57
CA ASP A 247 -12.98 9.19 -1.51
C ASP A 247 -14.14 8.22 -1.79
N ALA A 248 -14.83 8.45 -2.89
CA ALA A 248 -15.95 7.62 -3.34
C ALA A 248 -15.58 6.15 -3.64
N GLY A 249 -14.26 5.84 -3.80
CA GLY A 249 -13.78 4.47 -4.01
C GLY A 249 -14.06 3.55 -2.83
N PHE A 250 -14.14 4.10 -1.60
CA PHE A 250 -14.43 3.32 -0.39
C PHE A 250 -15.93 3.17 -0.09
N LEU A 251 -16.82 3.72 -0.90
CA LEU A 251 -18.28 3.50 -0.73
C LEU A 251 -18.66 2.02 -0.86
N GLY A 252 -17.85 1.21 -1.51
CA GLY A 252 -18.04 -0.24 -1.54
C GLY A 252 -18.08 -0.91 -0.17
N GLU A 253 -17.46 -0.30 0.85
CA GLU A 253 -17.44 -0.78 2.24
C GLU A 253 -18.75 -0.45 3.01
N LEU A 254 -19.56 0.49 2.48
CA LEU A 254 -20.78 0.95 3.15
C LEU A 254 -21.87 -0.13 3.21
N LEU A 255 -22.14 -0.82 2.11
CA LEU A 255 -23.21 -1.83 2.07
C LEU A 255 -22.97 -3.02 3.02
N PRO A 256 -21.78 -3.62 3.09
CA PRO A 256 -21.46 -4.62 4.10
C PRO A 256 -21.63 -4.11 5.53
N MET A 257 -21.28 -2.85 5.78
CA MET A 257 -21.43 -2.21 7.09
C MET A 257 -22.92 -2.03 7.45
N LEU A 258 -23.75 -1.50 6.55
CA LEU A 258 -25.19 -1.34 6.74
C LEU A 258 -25.88 -2.68 7.00
N ARG A 259 -25.50 -3.74 6.27
CA ARG A 259 -26.02 -5.10 6.48
C ARG A 259 -25.64 -5.65 7.85
N ARG A 260 -24.38 -5.51 8.24
CA ARG A 260 -23.89 -5.98 9.55
C ARG A 260 -24.57 -5.27 10.72
N ARG A 261 -24.97 -4.00 10.53
CA ARG A 261 -25.66 -3.18 11.54
C ARG A 261 -27.16 -3.21 11.44
N GLU A 262 -27.72 -3.97 10.47
CA GLU A 262 -29.17 -4.07 10.21
C GLU A 262 -29.83 -2.70 9.97
N CYS A 263 -29.11 -1.80 9.28
CA CYS A 263 -29.55 -0.43 8.99
C CYS A 263 -29.96 -0.23 7.52
N CYS A 264 -30.13 -1.31 6.76
CA CYS A 264 -30.42 -1.24 5.33
C CYS A 264 -31.78 -0.61 5.01
N ALA A 265 -32.76 -0.71 5.90
CA ALA A 265 -34.13 -0.22 5.72
C ALA A 265 -34.41 1.08 6.50
N GLU A 266 -33.42 1.67 7.12
CA GLU A 266 -33.59 2.90 7.91
C GLU A 266 -33.91 4.09 6.98
N PRO A 267 -35.06 4.80 7.22
CA PRO A 267 -35.53 5.86 6.31
C PRO A 267 -34.51 6.99 6.16
N GLU A 268 -33.82 7.37 7.23
CA GLU A 268 -32.84 8.46 7.24
C GLU A 268 -31.62 8.10 6.39
N ILE A 269 -31.15 6.85 6.48
CA ILE A 269 -30.02 6.35 5.67
C ILE A 269 -30.41 6.32 4.19
N LEU A 270 -31.61 5.79 3.87
CA LEU A 270 -32.10 5.76 2.50
C LEU A 270 -32.28 7.18 1.94
N ALA A 271 -32.82 8.13 2.72
CA ALA A 271 -32.94 9.51 2.32
C ALA A 271 -31.59 10.17 2.03
N CYS A 272 -30.60 9.93 2.88
CA CYS A 272 -29.22 10.38 2.65
C CYS A 272 -28.65 9.82 1.34
N LEU A 273 -28.73 8.51 1.13
CA LEU A 273 -28.20 7.85 -0.07
C LEU A 273 -28.90 8.35 -1.34
N ARG A 274 -30.24 8.54 -1.31
CA ARG A 274 -31.00 9.10 -2.45
C ARG A 274 -30.53 10.51 -2.78
N ARG A 275 -30.43 11.38 -1.78
CA ARG A 275 -29.97 12.77 -1.93
C ARG A 275 -28.58 12.83 -2.58
N LEU A 276 -27.66 11.99 -2.12
CA LEU A 276 -26.29 11.93 -2.67
C LEU A 276 -26.26 11.33 -4.09
N ALA A 277 -27.17 10.41 -4.40
CA ALA A 277 -27.26 9.78 -5.71
C ALA A 277 -27.94 10.66 -6.77
N GLU A 278 -28.67 11.72 -6.38
CA GLU A 278 -29.26 12.68 -7.33
C GLU A 278 -28.20 13.49 -8.09
N ALA A 279 -27.00 13.62 -7.52
CA ALA A 279 -25.89 14.29 -8.19
C ALA A 279 -25.56 13.62 -9.54
N PRO A 280 -25.25 14.40 -10.60
CA PRO A 280 -24.98 13.86 -11.93
C PRO A 280 -23.69 13.03 -11.96
N ASP A 281 -22.78 13.28 -11.06
CA ASP A 281 -21.48 12.61 -10.88
C ASP A 281 -21.51 11.50 -9.82
N ALA A 282 -22.70 11.14 -9.32
CA ALA A 282 -22.85 10.07 -8.32
C ALA A 282 -22.08 8.81 -8.70
N SER A 283 -21.36 8.25 -7.72
CA SER A 283 -20.50 7.09 -7.98
C SER A 283 -21.30 5.84 -8.32
N PRO A 284 -20.79 4.94 -9.19
CA PRO A 284 -21.44 3.66 -9.49
C PRO A 284 -21.73 2.83 -8.23
N ALA A 285 -20.84 2.86 -7.23
CA ALA A 285 -21.02 2.13 -5.97
C ALA A 285 -22.24 2.60 -5.19
N LEU A 286 -22.49 3.93 -5.14
CA LEU A 286 -23.67 4.50 -4.48
C LEU A 286 -24.96 4.09 -5.19
N LEU A 287 -24.98 4.16 -6.53
CA LEU A 287 -26.12 3.73 -7.33
C LEU A 287 -26.40 2.22 -7.15
N ALA A 288 -25.36 1.41 -7.05
CA ALA A 288 -25.48 -0.02 -6.79
C ALA A 288 -26.06 -0.33 -5.41
N ILE A 289 -25.67 0.44 -4.38
CA ILE A 289 -26.24 0.33 -3.03
C ILE A 289 -27.72 0.62 -3.07
N LEU A 290 -28.14 1.74 -3.66
CA LEU A 290 -29.56 2.11 -3.77
C LEU A 290 -30.35 1.11 -4.62
N ALA A 291 -29.79 0.63 -5.73
CA ALA A 291 -30.45 -0.40 -6.54
C ALA A 291 -30.75 -1.70 -5.79
N GLN A 292 -30.01 -1.97 -4.71
CA GLN A 292 -30.21 -3.13 -3.84
C GLN A 292 -31.10 -2.85 -2.62
N LEU A 293 -31.12 -1.63 -2.11
CA LEU A 293 -31.81 -1.26 -0.87
C LEU A 293 -33.16 -0.58 -1.11
N ASP A 294 -33.31 0.14 -2.22
CA ASP A 294 -34.51 0.92 -2.49
C ASP A 294 -35.59 0.10 -3.19
N ALA A 295 -36.83 0.21 -2.73
CA ALA A 295 -38.01 -0.40 -3.35
C ALA A 295 -38.20 0.10 -4.80
N ASP A 296 -37.83 1.35 -5.10
CA ASP A 296 -37.87 1.99 -6.44
C ASP A 296 -36.60 1.72 -7.25
N GLY A 297 -35.94 0.56 -6.99
CA GLY A 297 -34.65 0.22 -7.53
C GLY A 297 -34.51 0.25 -9.05
N GLN A 298 -35.62 0.28 -9.82
CA GLN A 298 -35.58 0.29 -11.30
C GLN A 298 -34.92 1.55 -11.86
N GLY A 299 -35.24 2.75 -11.32
CA GLY A 299 -34.63 4.01 -11.75
C GLY A 299 -33.11 4.03 -11.48
N TRP A 300 -32.69 3.55 -10.33
CA TRP A 300 -31.27 3.47 -9.96
C TRP A 300 -30.51 2.47 -10.82
N ARG A 301 -31.13 1.33 -11.19
CA ARG A 301 -30.56 0.32 -12.12
C ARG A 301 -30.27 0.92 -13.48
N GLY A 302 -31.20 1.71 -14.04
CA GLY A 302 -30.99 2.39 -15.32
C GLY A 302 -29.82 3.36 -15.30
N ARG A 303 -29.68 4.15 -14.23
CA ARG A 303 -28.54 5.06 -14.04
C ARG A 303 -27.22 4.30 -13.82
N LEU A 304 -27.24 3.21 -13.06
CA LEU A 304 -26.07 2.34 -12.87
C LEU A 304 -25.63 1.74 -14.20
N LEU A 305 -26.58 1.23 -15.02
CA LEU A 305 -26.28 0.66 -16.34
C LEU A 305 -25.59 1.69 -17.24
N ALA A 306 -26.14 2.91 -17.33
CA ALA A 306 -25.54 3.97 -18.11
C ALA A 306 -24.09 4.31 -17.66
N LYS A 307 -23.86 4.36 -16.35
CA LYS A 307 -22.51 4.59 -15.79
C LYS A 307 -21.54 3.43 -16.08
N VAL A 308 -21.98 2.18 -15.94
CA VAL A 308 -21.15 0.99 -16.22
C VAL A 308 -20.85 0.88 -17.71
N GLN A 309 -21.75 1.30 -18.60
CA GLN A 309 -21.49 1.37 -20.04
C GLN A 309 -20.44 2.45 -20.38
N GLN A 310 -20.46 3.59 -19.68
CA GLN A 310 -19.47 4.65 -19.87
C GLN A 310 -18.10 4.28 -19.30
N GLN A 311 -18.09 3.60 -18.16
CA GLN A 311 -16.86 3.19 -17.45
C GLN A 311 -16.97 1.72 -17.02
N PRO A 312 -16.69 0.77 -17.92
CA PRO A 312 -16.79 -0.65 -17.62
C PRO A 312 -15.84 -1.05 -16.48
N SER A 313 -16.37 -1.70 -15.46
CA SER A 313 -15.58 -2.26 -14.36
C SER A 313 -16.17 -3.59 -13.91
N TRP A 314 -15.31 -4.52 -13.46
CA TRP A 314 -15.76 -5.80 -12.91
C TRP A 314 -16.69 -5.61 -11.71
N ARG A 315 -16.42 -4.63 -10.86
CA ARG A 315 -17.27 -4.31 -9.71
C ARG A 315 -18.64 -3.82 -10.18
N GLY A 316 -18.69 -2.86 -11.11
CA GLY A 316 -19.94 -2.35 -11.67
C GLY A 316 -20.76 -3.45 -12.37
N LEU A 317 -20.10 -4.38 -13.06
CA LEU A 317 -20.77 -5.53 -13.68
C LEU A 317 -21.39 -6.46 -12.62
N LEU A 318 -20.69 -6.75 -11.54
CA LEU A 318 -21.22 -7.57 -10.44
C LEU A 318 -22.36 -6.90 -9.69
N ASP A 319 -22.21 -5.60 -9.44
CA ASP A 319 -23.24 -4.78 -8.81
C ASP A 319 -24.51 -4.76 -9.67
N MET A 320 -24.39 -4.66 -11.02
CA MET A 320 -25.50 -4.82 -11.95
C MET A 320 -26.11 -6.22 -11.88
N LEU A 321 -25.31 -7.27 -11.94
CA LEU A 321 -25.80 -8.65 -11.89
C LEU A 321 -26.57 -8.92 -10.58
N GLY A 322 -26.16 -8.33 -9.47
CA GLY A 322 -26.87 -8.42 -8.19
C GLY A 322 -28.24 -7.70 -8.20
N THR A 323 -28.50 -6.83 -9.17
CA THR A 323 -29.76 -6.08 -9.29
C THR A 323 -30.71 -6.62 -10.37
N LEU A 324 -30.23 -7.50 -11.28
CA LEU A 324 -31.04 -8.08 -12.34
C LEU A 324 -31.80 -9.31 -11.82
N GLY A 325 -33.05 -9.15 -11.54
CA GLY A 325 -33.97 -10.24 -11.18
C GLY A 325 -35.35 -9.99 -11.77
N GLY A 326 -35.65 -10.44 -13.00
CA GLY A 326 -36.92 -10.09 -13.60
C GLY A 326 -37.54 -10.98 -14.67
N GLY A 327 -36.83 -11.90 -15.31
CA GLY A 327 -37.38 -12.80 -16.31
C GLY A 327 -37.02 -14.27 -16.02
N ARG A 328 -37.98 -15.22 -16.22
CA ARG A 328 -37.75 -16.65 -15.85
C ARG A 328 -36.57 -17.28 -16.60
N ALA A 329 -36.39 -17.01 -17.88
CA ALA A 329 -35.29 -17.58 -18.68
C ALA A 329 -33.93 -16.91 -18.38
N ASP A 330 -33.92 -15.57 -18.17
CA ASP A 330 -32.75 -14.82 -17.79
C ASP A 330 -32.33 -15.16 -16.36
N GLN A 331 -33.28 -15.45 -15.48
CA GLN A 331 -33.04 -15.78 -14.09
C GLN A 331 -32.33 -17.14 -13.93
N GLU A 332 -32.65 -18.13 -14.74
CA GLU A 332 -31.93 -19.44 -14.73
C GLU A 332 -30.49 -19.28 -15.23
N LEU A 333 -30.25 -18.59 -16.33
CA LEU A 333 -28.93 -18.35 -16.86
C LEU A 333 -28.08 -17.53 -15.87
N PHE A 334 -28.66 -16.47 -15.29
CA PHE A 334 -28.00 -15.64 -14.27
C PHE A 334 -27.69 -16.43 -12.99
N THR A 335 -28.59 -17.30 -12.56
CA THR A 335 -28.36 -18.17 -11.38
C THR A 335 -27.13 -19.06 -11.56
N HIS A 336 -26.91 -19.54 -12.79
CA HIS A 336 -25.73 -20.35 -13.11
C HIS A 336 -24.46 -19.52 -13.37
N MET A 337 -24.56 -18.34 -13.96
CA MET A 337 -23.40 -17.49 -14.25
C MET A 337 -22.91 -16.69 -13.03
N GLN A 338 -23.82 -16.27 -12.14
CA GLN A 338 -23.50 -15.46 -10.98
C GLN A 338 -22.41 -16.11 -10.08
N PRO A 339 -22.49 -17.42 -9.69
CA PRO A 339 -21.44 -18.03 -8.87
C PRO A 339 -20.10 -18.12 -9.59
N ILE A 340 -20.09 -18.29 -10.92
CA ILE A 340 -18.87 -18.34 -11.73
C ILE A 340 -18.20 -16.97 -11.76
N ILE A 341 -18.96 -15.92 -12.04
CA ILE A 341 -18.47 -14.54 -12.07
C ILE A 341 -18.02 -14.10 -10.69
N LEU A 342 -18.77 -14.42 -9.63
CA LEU A 342 -18.38 -14.18 -8.24
C LEU A 342 -17.11 -14.95 -7.87
N GLY A 343 -16.95 -16.18 -8.32
CA GLY A 343 -15.76 -16.99 -8.12
C GLY A 343 -14.53 -16.35 -8.77
N LEU A 344 -14.64 -15.92 -10.02
CA LEU A 344 -13.60 -15.21 -10.74
C LEU A 344 -13.26 -13.87 -10.07
N TYR A 345 -14.26 -13.07 -9.70
CA TYR A 345 -14.03 -11.81 -9.00
C TYR A 345 -13.33 -12.01 -7.64
N ARG A 346 -13.77 -12.99 -6.86
CA ARG A 346 -13.14 -13.32 -5.57
C ARG A 346 -11.70 -13.80 -5.72
N SER A 347 -11.32 -14.33 -6.88
CA SER A 347 -9.95 -14.73 -7.16
C SER A 347 -9.03 -13.54 -7.51
N MET A 348 -9.60 -12.41 -7.97
CA MET A 348 -8.85 -11.22 -8.34
C MET A 348 -8.48 -10.36 -7.13
N PRO A 349 -7.36 -9.63 -7.18
CA PRO A 349 -7.05 -8.64 -6.16
C PRO A 349 -8.00 -7.44 -6.27
N HIS A 350 -8.54 -7.00 -5.14
CA HIS A 350 -9.46 -5.86 -5.07
C HIS A 350 -8.75 -4.55 -4.69
N TYR A 351 -7.56 -4.66 -4.11
CA TYR A 351 -6.77 -3.55 -3.62
C TYR A 351 -5.34 -3.63 -4.14
N ARG A 352 -4.75 -2.49 -4.46
CA ARG A 352 -3.34 -2.39 -4.86
C ARG A 352 -2.64 -1.30 -4.07
N CYS A 353 -1.42 -1.60 -3.61
CA CYS A 353 -0.56 -0.62 -2.98
C CYS A 353 0.06 0.31 -4.03
N GLY A 354 -0.16 1.61 -3.89
CA GLY A 354 0.45 2.63 -4.75
C GLY A 354 1.96 2.78 -4.58
N ASN A 355 2.52 2.26 -3.47
CA ASN A 355 3.94 2.40 -3.15
C ASN A 355 4.79 1.22 -3.66
N CYS A 356 4.38 -0.03 -3.38
CA CYS A 356 5.17 -1.22 -3.73
C CYS A 356 4.50 -2.15 -4.74
N GLY A 357 3.27 -1.84 -5.19
CA GLY A 357 2.52 -2.68 -6.13
C GLY A 357 1.88 -3.93 -5.52
N PHE A 358 2.05 -4.20 -4.21
CA PHE A 358 1.35 -5.31 -3.55
C PHE A 358 -0.13 -5.30 -3.90
N ALA A 359 -0.68 -6.46 -4.28
CA ALA A 359 -2.08 -6.61 -4.63
C ALA A 359 -2.72 -7.68 -3.75
N GLY A 360 -3.87 -7.35 -3.14
CA GLY A 360 -4.56 -8.20 -2.18
C GLY A 360 -6.08 -8.16 -2.33
N ARG A 361 -6.77 -9.10 -1.69
CA ARG A 361 -8.23 -9.20 -1.70
C ARG A 361 -8.86 -8.42 -0.56
N GLU A 362 -8.13 -8.27 0.53
CA GLU A 362 -8.58 -7.61 1.74
C GLU A 362 -7.95 -6.23 1.85
N LEU A 363 -8.70 -5.30 2.45
CA LEU A 363 -8.20 -3.97 2.73
C LEU A 363 -7.31 -4.01 3.97
N HIS A 364 -6.03 -3.71 3.77
CA HIS A 364 -5.08 -3.50 4.85
C HIS A 364 -4.74 -2.01 4.94
N TRP A 365 -4.89 -1.42 6.10
CA TRP A 365 -4.52 -0.02 6.31
C TRP A 365 -3.02 0.19 6.35
N GLN A 366 -2.28 -0.82 6.84
CA GLN A 366 -0.83 -0.95 6.67
C GLN A 366 -0.53 -2.02 5.62
N CYS A 367 0.24 -1.68 4.61
CA CYS A 367 0.56 -2.60 3.52
C CYS A 367 1.44 -3.77 4.02
N PRO A 368 1.08 -5.04 3.79
CA PRO A 368 1.88 -6.19 4.20
C PRO A 368 3.26 -6.25 3.53
N GLY A 369 3.40 -5.66 2.33
CA GLY A 369 4.65 -5.72 1.56
C GLY A 369 5.66 -4.63 1.91
N CYS A 370 5.22 -3.37 2.08
CA CYS A 370 6.12 -2.24 2.32
C CYS A 370 5.87 -1.52 3.65
N HIS A 371 4.93 -2.01 4.47
CA HIS A 371 4.51 -1.44 5.75
C HIS A 371 4.07 0.04 5.69
N GLY A 372 3.81 0.57 4.51
CA GLY A 372 3.27 1.91 4.33
C GLY A 372 1.81 1.99 4.75
N TRP A 373 1.44 3.03 5.52
CA TRP A 373 0.07 3.28 5.93
C TRP A 373 -0.74 3.98 4.83
N ASN A 374 -2.02 3.62 4.71
CA ASN A 374 -2.97 4.18 3.73
C ASN A 374 -2.51 4.10 2.27
N THR A 375 -1.67 3.13 1.94
CA THR A 375 -1.12 2.97 0.58
C THR A 375 -1.93 2.03 -0.30
N LEU A 376 -2.80 1.19 0.30
CA LEU A 376 -3.71 0.35 -0.47
C LEU A 376 -4.93 1.15 -0.90
N ARG A 377 -5.23 1.04 -2.20
CA ARG A 377 -6.40 1.67 -2.82
C ARG A 377 -7.24 0.62 -3.52
N PRO A 378 -8.58 0.78 -3.53
CA PRO A 378 -9.44 -0.08 -4.35
C PRO A 378 -9.03 0.00 -5.82
N ILE A 379 -9.01 -1.14 -6.50
CA ILE A 379 -8.75 -1.20 -7.94
C ILE A 379 -10.03 -0.80 -8.66
N ALA A 380 -10.08 0.41 -9.22
CA ALA A 380 -11.28 0.96 -9.87
C ALA A 380 -11.63 0.28 -11.20
N ALA A 381 -10.65 -0.14 -11.99
CA ALA A 381 -10.81 -0.94 -13.22
C ALA A 381 -9.46 -1.59 -13.59
N PRO A 382 -9.41 -2.70 -14.35
CA PRO A 382 -8.19 -3.13 -14.98
C PRO A 382 -7.78 -2.05 -15.99
N GLN A 383 -6.67 -1.38 -15.74
CA GLN A 383 -6.02 -0.59 -16.78
C GLN A 383 -5.55 -1.60 -17.83
N GLN A 384 -6.06 -1.45 -19.05
CA GLN A 384 -5.67 -2.22 -20.23
C GLN A 384 -4.20 -1.97 -20.60
#